data_272b2581eb99b43df010ea1404f9efaf
#
_entry.id   272b2581eb99b43df010ea1404f9efaf
#
_cell.length_a   1.000
_cell.length_b   1.000
_cell.length_c   1.000
_cell.angle_alpha   90.00
_cell.angle_beta   90.00
_cell.angle_gamma   90.00
#
_symmetry.space_group_name_H-M   'P 1'
#
loop_
_entity.id
_entity.type
_entity.pdbx_description
1 polymer ?
#
loop_
_entity_poly.entity_id
_entity_poly.type
_entity_poly.pdbx_seq_one_letter_code
_entity_poly.pdbx_strand_id
1 'polypeptide(L)'
;IDKESKYFNSELFLKYTENINFERNKNGAVIISVMDISADTAALIANDIAALFDSTKNNMIQERATADLNIKRQKLEKMKLEMKELIDTMSTLSSLGVVTNEAYQGLTDAFVNSKDKVTKSEFKAKMEMSEKYGSTLKSFQIKSEFLSARIATMKTSYEQAESNANSSLTHKFLVENAYPADRKSYPIRWLIVVISTISTVLLTCVGFLFLERLNA
;
A
#
# COMPACT_ATOMS: atom_id res chain seq x y z
N ILE A 1 -35.03 -13.84 0.42
CA ILE A 1 -34.86 -13.11 -0.87
C ILE A 1 -34.94 -14.15 -1.97
N ASP A 2 -35.79 -13.90 -2.95
CA ASP A 2 -35.88 -14.74 -4.14
C ASP A 2 -34.67 -14.52 -5.04
N LYS A 3 -33.86 -15.58 -5.27
CA LYS A 3 -32.64 -15.53 -6.09
C LYS A 3 -32.93 -15.29 -7.57
N GLU A 4 -34.16 -15.55 -8.02
CA GLU A 4 -34.60 -15.36 -9.41
C GLU A 4 -35.23 -13.96 -9.63
N SER A 5 -35.38 -13.14 -8.58
CA SER A 5 -35.92 -11.79 -8.68
C SER A 5 -35.00 -10.89 -9.52
N LYS A 6 -35.59 -10.14 -10.45
CA LYS A 6 -34.92 -9.08 -11.22
C LYS A 6 -34.20 -8.05 -10.33
N TYR A 7 -34.65 -7.90 -9.09
CA TYR A 7 -34.16 -6.92 -8.12
C TYR A 7 -33.36 -7.56 -6.97
N PHE A 8 -32.93 -8.80 -7.14
CA PHE A 8 -32.21 -9.58 -6.11
C PHE A 8 -31.07 -8.79 -5.42
N ASN A 9 -30.21 -8.14 -6.20
CA ASN A 9 -29.09 -7.38 -5.64
C ASN A 9 -29.56 -6.15 -4.83
N SER A 10 -30.62 -5.50 -5.25
CA SER A 10 -31.18 -4.36 -4.52
C SER A 10 -31.84 -4.79 -3.22
N GLU A 11 -32.60 -5.88 -3.25
CA GLU A 11 -33.22 -6.46 -2.07
C GLU A 11 -32.16 -6.99 -1.08
N LEU A 12 -31.10 -7.61 -1.60
CA LEU A 12 -29.97 -8.07 -0.78
C LEU A 12 -29.25 -6.89 -0.11
N PHE A 13 -29.02 -5.82 -0.86
CA PHE A 13 -28.38 -4.62 -0.31
C PHE A 13 -29.23 -3.95 0.76
N LEU A 14 -30.54 -3.85 0.54
CA LEU A 14 -31.45 -3.32 1.57
C LEU A 14 -31.42 -4.15 2.85
N LYS A 15 -31.53 -5.47 2.73
CA LYS A 15 -31.41 -6.36 3.91
C LYS A 15 -30.05 -6.26 4.60
N TYR A 16 -28.98 -6.13 3.84
CA TYR A 16 -27.66 -5.92 4.40
C TYR A 16 -27.61 -4.63 5.23
N THR A 17 -28.08 -3.52 4.69
CA THR A 17 -28.05 -2.21 5.37
C THR A 17 -29.01 -2.14 6.56
N GLU A 18 -30.10 -2.89 6.55
CA GLU A 18 -31.05 -2.97 7.66
C GLU A 18 -30.52 -3.82 8.82
N ASN A 19 -29.81 -4.91 8.53
CA ASN A 19 -29.44 -5.89 9.52
C ASN A 19 -27.99 -5.83 10.00
N ILE A 20 -27.11 -5.13 9.28
CA ILE A 20 -25.69 -5.02 9.62
C ILE A 20 -25.36 -3.55 9.81
N ASN A 21 -24.84 -3.21 11.00
CA ASN A 21 -24.40 -1.85 11.33
C ASN A 21 -22.95 -1.84 11.79
N PHE A 22 -22.24 -0.80 11.38
CA PHE A 22 -20.85 -0.54 11.76
C PHE A 22 -20.78 0.79 12.49
N GLU A 23 -20.34 0.79 13.72
CA GLU A 23 -20.21 1.98 14.54
C GLU A 23 -18.79 2.09 15.10
N ARG A 24 -18.26 3.31 15.12
CA ARG A 24 -16.96 3.58 15.74
C ARG A 24 -17.19 4.16 17.13
N ASN A 25 -16.66 3.49 18.14
CA ASN A 25 -16.74 4.00 19.52
C ASN A 25 -15.73 5.13 19.77
N LYS A 26 -15.85 5.79 20.95
CA LYS A 26 -14.99 6.90 21.38
C LYS A 26 -13.51 6.52 21.48
N ASN A 27 -13.21 5.25 21.67
CA ASN A 27 -11.84 4.71 21.76
C ASN A 27 -11.26 4.31 20.39
N GLY A 28 -12.02 4.53 19.31
CA GLY A 28 -11.58 4.22 17.95
C GLY A 28 -11.82 2.77 17.52
N ALA A 29 -12.36 1.90 18.38
CA ALA A 29 -12.73 0.55 18.00
C ALA A 29 -14.00 0.54 17.14
N VAL A 30 -14.06 -0.38 16.17
CA VAL A 30 -15.22 -0.59 15.31
C VAL A 30 -16.09 -1.70 15.96
N ILE A 31 -17.35 -1.38 16.17
CA ILE A 31 -18.38 -2.30 16.64
C ILE A 31 -19.14 -2.80 15.43
N ILE A 32 -19.24 -4.10 15.26
CA ILE A 32 -20.03 -4.76 14.22
C ILE A 32 -21.28 -5.31 14.89
N SER A 33 -22.45 -4.79 14.51
CA SER A 33 -23.73 -5.24 15.03
C SER A 33 -24.50 -5.93 13.91
N VAL A 34 -24.91 -7.19 14.17
CA VAL A 34 -25.68 -7.98 13.21
C VAL A 34 -27.00 -8.40 13.84
N MET A 35 -28.08 -8.27 13.08
CA MET A 35 -29.42 -8.74 13.46
C MET A 35 -29.84 -9.88 12.53
N ASP A 36 -30.29 -10.98 13.11
CA ASP A 36 -30.88 -12.10 12.38
C ASP A 36 -32.00 -12.72 13.22
N ILE A 37 -32.80 -13.60 12.62
CA ILE A 37 -33.85 -14.36 13.28
C ILE A 37 -33.26 -15.29 14.34
N SER A 38 -32.09 -15.86 14.06
CA SER A 38 -31.28 -16.68 14.95
C SER A 38 -30.13 -15.89 15.59
N ALA A 39 -30.05 -15.88 16.91
CA ALA A 39 -28.96 -15.24 17.64
C ALA A 39 -27.57 -15.86 17.28
N ASP A 40 -27.55 -17.21 17.12
CA ASP A 40 -26.33 -17.92 16.74
C ASP A 40 -25.86 -17.53 15.36
N THR A 41 -26.77 -17.44 14.38
CA THR A 41 -26.46 -17.00 13.02
C THR A 41 -25.95 -15.57 13.00
N ALA A 42 -26.57 -14.67 13.76
CA ALA A 42 -26.12 -13.28 13.88
C ALA A 42 -24.69 -13.18 14.41
N ALA A 43 -24.34 -13.94 15.45
CA ALA A 43 -22.99 -13.99 15.99
C ALA A 43 -21.97 -14.56 14.99
N LEU A 44 -22.32 -15.64 14.27
CA LEU A 44 -21.48 -16.21 13.22
C LEU A 44 -21.20 -15.19 12.09
N ILE A 45 -22.24 -14.52 11.59
CA ILE A 45 -22.10 -13.50 10.54
C ILE A 45 -21.17 -12.36 11.01
N ALA A 46 -21.31 -11.88 12.24
CA ALA A 46 -20.47 -10.81 12.76
C ALA A 46 -18.99 -11.25 12.86
N ASN A 47 -18.72 -12.47 13.30
CA ASN A 47 -17.37 -13.04 13.36
C ASN A 47 -16.78 -13.26 11.97
N ASP A 48 -17.58 -13.73 10.99
CA ASP A 48 -17.16 -13.91 9.61
C ASP A 48 -16.82 -12.57 8.94
N ILE A 49 -17.62 -11.53 9.18
CA ILE A 49 -17.33 -10.17 8.70
C ILE A 49 -15.99 -9.69 9.26
N ALA A 50 -15.73 -9.89 10.54
CA ALA A 50 -14.47 -9.53 11.17
C ALA A 50 -13.28 -10.30 10.58
N ALA A 51 -13.44 -11.58 10.25
CA ALA A 51 -12.42 -12.40 9.60
C ALA A 51 -12.18 -12.00 8.15
N LEU A 52 -13.25 -11.73 7.39
CA LEU A 52 -13.17 -11.23 6.01
C LEU A 52 -12.49 -9.87 5.93
N PHE A 53 -12.79 -8.97 6.86
CA PHE A 53 -12.13 -7.67 6.93
C PHE A 53 -10.61 -7.83 7.10
N ASP A 54 -10.18 -8.70 8.02
CA ASP A 54 -8.75 -8.95 8.26
C ASP A 54 -8.06 -9.54 7.02
N SER A 55 -8.66 -10.56 6.41
CA SER A 55 -8.11 -11.19 5.21
C SER A 55 -8.04 -10.22 4.03
N THR A 56 -9.08 -9.43 3.80
CA THR A 56 -9.13 -8.43 2.72
C THR A 56 -8.08 -7.35 2.94
N LYS A 57 -7.95 -6.84 4.17
CA LYS A 57 -6.93 -5.85 4.52
C LYS A 57 -5.52 -6.41 4.33
N ASN A 58 -5.27 -7.63 4.78
CA ASN A 58 -3.98 -8.29 4.59
C ASN A 58 -3.65 -8.47 3.12
N ASN A 59 -4.61 -8.91 2.30
CA ASN A 59 -4.41 -9.04 0.86
C ASN A 59 -4.07 -7.71 0.20
N MET A 60 -4.79 -6.63 0.54
CA MET A 60 -4.50 -5.29 0.01
C MET A 60 -3.11 -4.78 0.41
N ILE A 61 -2.68 -5.02 1.65
CA ILE A 61 -1.34 -4.63 2.12
C ILE A 61 -0.28 -5.45 1.40
N GLN A 62 -0.48 -6.76 1.27
CA GLN A 62 0.42 -7.67 0.57
C GLN A 62 0.57 -7.29 -0.92
N GLU A 63 -0.53 -6.98 -1.59
CA GLU A 63 -0.53 -6.55 -2.97
C GLU A 63 0.27 -5.25 -3.16
N ARG A 64 0.07 -4.25 -2.29
CA ARG A 64 0.83 -2.99 -2.31
C ARG A 64 2.31 -3.21 -2.01
N ALA A 65 2.63 -4.02 -1.01
CA ALA A 65 4.02 -4.33 -0.65
C ALA A 65 4.74 -5.06 -1.79
N THR A 66 4.07 -6.00 -2.45
CA THR A 66 4.62 -6.71 -3.62
C THR A 66 4.81 -5.78 -4.81
N ALA A 67 3.89 -4.85 -5.05
CA ALA A 67 4.04 -3.84 -6.11
C ALA A 67 5.24 -2.92 -5.83
N ASP A 68 5.40 -2.42 -4.60
CA ASP A 68 6.53 -1.58 -4.18
C ASP A 68 7.87 -2.33 -4.31
N LEU A 69 7.92 -3.59 -3.90
CA LEU A 69 9.10 -4.46 -4.06
C LEU A 69 9.50 -4.59 -5.53
N ASN A 70 8.54 -4.83 -6.43
CA ASN A 70 8.81 -4.96 -7.86
C ASN A 70 9.34 -3.66 -8.47
N ILE A 71 8.79 -2.52 -8.09
CA ILE A 71 9.25 -1.20 -8.53
C ILE A 71 10.71 -0.97 -8.09
N LYS A 72 11.02 -1.24 -6.82
CA LYS A 72 12.37 -1.06 -6.26
C LYS A 72 13.38 -2.02 -6.88
N ARG A 73 12.97 -3.27 -7.14
CA ARG A 73 13.79 -4.26 -7.86
C ARG A 73 14.18 -3.75 -9.26
N GLN A 74 13.20 -3.34 -10.04
CA GLN A 74 13.44 -2.83 -11.40
C GLN A 74 14.35 -1.60 -11.39
N LYS A 75 14.14 -0.68 -10.43
CA LYS A 75 14.96 0.51 -10.30
C LYS A 75 16.40 0.18 -9.91
N LEU A 76 16.60 -0.76 -8.98
CA LEU A 76 17.93 -1.23 -8.58
C LEU A 76 18.68 -1.89 -9.76
N GLU A 77 18.01 -2.76 -10.51
CA GLU A 77 18.61 -3.41 -11.68
C GLU A 77 18.95 -2.41 -12.78
N LYS A 78 18.10 -1.42 -13.04
CA LYS A 78 18.40 -0.32 -13.98
C LYS A 78 19.64 0.46 -13.56
N MET A 79 19.78 0.79 -12.28
CA MET A 79 20.95 1.52 -11.77
C MET A 79 22.23 0.68 -11.84
N LYS A 80 22.15 -0.63 -11.60
CA LYS A 80 23.30 -1.55 -11.76
C LYS A 80 23.73 -1.63 -13.23
N LEU A 81 22.77 -1.68 -14.15
CA LEU A 81 23.07 -1.68 -15.58
C LEU A 81 23.76 -0.37 -16.00
N GLU A 82 23.24 0.77 -15.57
CA GLU A 82 23.88 2.08 -15.81
C GLU A 82 25.31 2.14 -15.27
N MET A 83 25.53 1.60 -14.07
CA MET A 83 26.87 1.50 -13.48
C MET A 83 27.81 0.65 -14.32
N LYS A 84 27.32 -0.49 -14.80
CA LYS A 84 28.11 -1.38 -15.67
C LYS A 84 28.53 -0.68 -16.95
N GLU A 85 27.59 -0.04 -17.65
CA GLU A 85 27.87 0.71 -18.89
C GLU A 85 28.87 1.85 -18.65
N LEU A 86 28.78 2.52 -17.50
CA LEU A 86 29.71 3.56 -17.11
C LEU A 86 31.13 3.01 -16.89
N ILE A 87 31.26 1.90 -16.18
CA ILE A 87 32.54 1.22 -15.92
C ILE A 87 33.15 0.72 -17.25
N ASP A 88 32.34 0.12 -18.12
CA ASP A 88 32.82 -0.36 -19.43
C ASP A 88 33.33 0.80 -20.28
N THR A 89 32.66 1.95 -20.27
CA THR A 89 33.10 3.17 -20.96
C THR A 89 34.40 3.72 -20.38
N MET A 90 34.51 3.79 -19.04
CA MET A 90 35.74 4.22 -18.36
C MET A 90 36.92 3.27 -18.67
N SER A 91 36.66 1.97 -18.66
CA SER A 91 37.66 0.94 -19.02
C SER A 91 38.16 1.13 -20.46
N THR A 92 37.26 1.40 -21.39
CA THR A 92 37.60 1.68 -22.80
C THR A 92 38.49 2.91 -22.92
N LEU A 93 38.13 4.03 -22.28
CA LEU A 93 38.96 5.25 -22.27
C LEU A 93 40.33 4.98 -21.64
N SER A 94 40.41 4.26 -20.54
CA SER A 94 41.67 3.89 -19.88
C SER A 94 42.54 2.99 -20.78
N SER A 95 41.94 2.06 -21.51
CA SER A 95 42.67 1.19 -22.46
C SER A 95 43.27 1.95 -23.61
N LEU A 96 42.67 3.10 -24.03
CA LEU A 96 43.18 4.03 -24.99
C LEU A 96 44.31 4.93 -24.42
N GLY A 97 44.66 4.75 -23.15
CA GLY A 97 45.71 5.49 -22.46
C GLY A 97 45.26 6.86 -21.94
N VAL A 98 43.95 7.12 -21.91
CA VAL A 98 43.41 8.35 -21.30
C VAL A 98 43.65 8.32 -19.79
N VAL A 99 44.23 9.36 -19.26
CA VAL A 99 44.40 9.58 -17.82
C VAL A 99 43.62 10.84 -17.39
N THR A 100 43.31 10.92 -16.11
CA THR A 100 42.68 12.13 -15.53
C THR A 100 43.69 13.29 -15.45
N ASN A 101 43.18 14.50 -15.27
CA ASN A 101 44.02 15.69 -15.14
C ASN A 101 45.02 15.58 -13.97
N GLU A 102 44.62 14.89 -12.89
CA GLU A 102 45.51 14.64 -11.75
C GLU A 102 46.71 13.73 -12.11
N ALA A 103 46.47 12.73 -12.96
CA ALA A 103 47.49 11.79 -13.40
C ALA A 103 48.30 12.30 -14.62
N TYR A 104 47.86 13.39 -15.28
CA TYR A 104 48.48 13.94 -16.47
C TYR A 104 49.89 14.45 -16.23
N GLN A 105 50.16 15.02 -15.05
CA GLN A 105 51.51 15.45 -14.65
C GLN A 105 52.50 14.30 -14.67
N GLY A 106 52.11 13.16 -14.09
CA GLY A 106 52.98 11.95 -14.11
C GLY A 106 53.27 11.44 -15.51
N LEU A 107 52.29 11.58 -16.45
CA LEU A 107 52.47 11.25 -17.86
C LEU A 107 53.47 12.21 -18.55
N THR A 108 53.42 13.49 -18.21
CA THR A 108 54.33 14.51 -18.70
C THR A 108 55.75 14.27 -18.22
N ASP A 109 55.90 13.97 -16.94
CA ASP A 109 57.21 13.65 -16.34
C ASP A 109 57.84 12.40 -16.98
N ALA A 110 57.03 11.36 -17.23
CA ALA A 110 57.45 10.16 -17.94
C ALA A 110 57.88 10.43 -19.37
N PHE A 111 57.18 11.32 -20.08
CA PHE A 111 57.54 11.76 -21.45
C PHE A 111 58.90 12.48 -21.44
N VAL A 112 59.12 13.42 -20.52
CA VAL A 112 60.37 14.19 -20.42
C VAL A 112 61.56 13.31 -20.13
N ASN A 113 61.40 12.38 -19.20
CA ASN A 113 62.50 11.48 -18.73
C ASN A 113 62.76 10.30 -19.68
N SER A 114 61.88 10.02 -20.63
CA SER A 114 62.08 8.95 -21.62
C SER A 114 63.22 9.28 -22.59
N LYS A 115 64.13 8.33 -22.78
CA LYS A 115 65.24 8.46 -23.73
C LYS A 115 64.97 7.79 -25.09
N ASP A 116 64.06 6.85 -25.10
CA ASP A 116 63.69 6.10 -26.32
C ASP A 116 62.67 6.82 -27.15
N LYS A 117 62.88 6.85 -28.47
CA LYS A 117 62.01 7.57 -29.43
C LYS A 117 60.64 6.94 -29.60
N VAL A 118 60.55 5.61 -29.49
CA VAL A 118 59.29 4.84 -29.58
C VAL A 118 58.43 5.14 -28.37
N THR A 119 59.00 5.02 -27.17
CA THR A 119 58.36 5.28 -25.87
C THR A 119 57.89 6.74 -25.76
N LYS A 120 58.68 7.72 -26.31
CA LYS A 120 58.23 9.13 -26.42
C LYS A 120 56.99 9.29 -27.29
N SER A 121 56.95 8.58 -28.42
CA SER A 121 55.77 8.65 -29.31
C SER A 121 54.53 8.11 -28.67
N GLU A 122 54.63 7.02 -27.89
CA GLU A 122 53.54 6.43 -27.13
C GLU A 122 53.00 7.37 -26.02
N PHE A 123 53.93 7.99 -25.25
CA PHE A 123 53.53 8.97 -24.23
C PHE A 123 52.85 10.19 -24.85
N LYS A 124 53.36 10.68 -25.98
CA LYS A 124 52.75 11.80 -26.72
C LYS A 124 51.33 11.46 -27.14
N ALA A 125 51.10 10.29 -27.72
CA ALA A 125 49.76 9.83 -28.10
C ALA A 125 48.80 9.76 -26.90
N LYS A 126 49.27 9.24 -25.76
CA LYS A 126 48.48 9.20 -24.51
C LYS A 126 48.19 10.60 -23.97
N MET A 127 49.13 11.56 -24.11
CA MET A 127 48.90 12.96 -23.71
C MET A 127 47.83 13.60 -24.59
N GLU A 128 47.89 13.46 -25.91
CA GLU A 128 46.87 13.98 -26.83
C GLU A 128 45.48 13.43 -26.55
N MET A 129 45.38 12.12 -26.28
CA MET A 129 44.12 11.48 -25.89
C MET A 129 43.61 11.97 -24.53
N SER A 130 44.51 12.18 -23.57
CA SER A 130 44.15 12.69 -22.25
C SER A 130 43.74 14.17 -22.26
N GLU A 131 44.35 15.00 -23.09
CA GLU A 131 43.90 16.38 -23.31
C GLU A 131 42.45 16.43 -23.85
N LYS A 132 42.14 15.51 -24.76
CA LYS A 132 40.78 15.45 -25.35
C LYS A 132 39.75 14.85 -24.46
N TYR A 133 40.04 13.79 -23.71
CA TYR A 133 39.06 12.98 -22.99
C TYR A 133 39.29 12.89 -21.48
N GLY A 134 40.35 13.44 -20.91
CA GLY A 134 40.66 13.35 -19.48
C GLY A 134 39.61 13.98 -18.58
N SER A 135 39.03 15.11 -18.99
CA SER A 135 37.91 15.74 -18.28
C SER A 135 36.65 14.89 -18.31
N THR A 136 36.41 14.22 -19.44
CA THR A 136 35.27 13.29 -19.59
C THR A 136 35.46 12.07 -18.66
N LEU A 137 36.66 11.49 -18.64
CA LEU A 137 36.99 10.38 -17.73
C LEU A 137 36.78 10.78 -16.25
N LYS A 138 37.22 11.98 -15.87
CA LYS A 138 37.00 12.51 -14.50
C LYS A 138 35.50 12.66 -14.18
N SER A 139 34.72 13.19 -15.12
CA SER A 139 33.28 13.30 -14.95
C SER A 139 32.60 11.95 -14.75
N PHE A 140 33.04 10.92 -15.46
CA PHE A 140 32.54 9.56 -15.30
C PHE A 140 32.96 8.94 -13.97
N GLN A 141 34.15 9.22 -13.45
CA GLN A 141 34.57 8.80 -12.12
C GLN A 141 33.66 9.39 -11.05
N ILE A 142 33.41 10.71 -11.08
CA ILE A 142 32.50 11.39 -10.14
C ILE A 142 31.09 10.81 -10.26
N LYS A 143 30.60 10.59 -11.49
CA LYS A 143 29.29 9.98 -11.71
C LYS A 143 29.21 8.57 -11.14
N SER A 144 30.28 7.76 -11.26
CA SER A 144 30.32 6.39 -10.72
C SER A 144 30.27 6.37 -9.19
N GLU A 145 30.96 7.27 -8.51
CA GLU A 145 30.90 7.44 -7.06
C GLU A 145 29.49 7.79 -6.58
N PHE A 146 28.87 8.77 -7.25
CA PHE A 146 27.48 9.17 -6.97
C PHE A 146 26.49 8.04 -7.19
N LEU A 147 26.63 7.31 -8.29
CA LEU A 147 25.78 6.20 -8.65
C LEU A 147 25.96 5.02 -7.69
N SER A 148 27.19 4.76 -7.22
CA SER A 148 27.50 3.75 -6.22
C SER A 148 26.78 4.05 -4.90
N ALA A 149 26.85 5.28 -4.39
CA ALA A 149 26.14 5.71 -3.20
C ALA A 149 24.60 5.54 -3.34
N ARG A 150 24.05 5.90 -4.51
CA ARG A 150 22.63 5.73 -4.80
C ARG A 150 22.20 4.26 -4.88
N ILE A 151 23.05 3.40 -5.44
CA ILE A 151 22.80 1.95 -5.48
C ILE A 151 22.78 1.38 -4.06
N ALA A 152 23.70 1.79 -3.18
CA ALA A 152 23.72 1.37 -1.78
C ALA A 152 22.41 1.76 -1.07
N THR A 153 21.96 3.01 -1.20
CA THR A 153 20.71 3.47 -0.62
C THR A 153 19.49 2.73 -1.22
N MET A 154 19.49 2.51 -2.52
CA MET A 154 18.40 1.77 -3.18
C MET A 154 18.37 0.31 -2.76
N LYS A 155 19.53 -0.32 -2.53
CA LYS A 155 19.62 -1.69 -2.03
C LYS A 155 18.97 -1.80 -0.63
N THR A 156 19.27 -0.89 0.27
CA THR A 156 18.61 -0.84 1.60
C THR A 156 17.08 -0.67 1.47
N SER A 157 16.64 0.21 0.56
CA SER A 157 15.20 0.40 0.32
C SER A 157 14.53 -0.85 -0.30
N TYR A 158 15.24 -1.58 -1.13
CA TYR A 158 14.78 -2.86 -1.69
C TYR A 158 14.66 -3.92 -0.59
N GLU A 159 15.68 -4.08 0.25
CA GLU A 159 15.70 -5.03 1.37
C GLU A 159 14.55 -4.76 2.36
N GLN A 160 14.26 -3.49 2.63
CA GLN A 160 13.10 -3.11 3.45
C GLN A 160 11.77 -3.47 2.77
N ALA A 161 11.63 -3.23 1.47
CA ALA A 161 10.42 -3.60 0.73
C ALA A 161 10.25 -5.13 0.65
N GLU A 162 11.34 -5.87 0.52
CA GLU A 162 11.35 -7.33 0.55
C GLU A 162 10.91 -7.87 1.91
N SER A 163 11.41 -7.29 3.00
CA SER A 163 10.96 -7.60 4.36
C SER A 163 9.46 -7.31 4.54
N ASN A 164 8.98 -6.16 4.06
CA ASN A 164 7.56 -5.79 4.15
C ASN A 164 6.67 -6.74 3.33
N ALA A 165 7.10 -7.12 2.13
CA ALA A 165 6.36 -8.03 1.26
C ALA A 165 6.30 -9.47 1.81
N ASN A 166 7.32 -9.89 2.58
CA ASN A 166 7.39 -11.22 3.18
C ASN A 166 6.82 -11.28 4.61
N SER A 167 6.51 -10.11 5.22
CA SER A 167 5.94 -10.07 6.55
C SER A 167 4.43 -10.28 6.51
N SER A 168 3.94 -11.30 7.20
CA SER A 168 2.52 -11.49 7.51
C SER A 168 2.23 -10.92 8.90
N LEU A 169 1.81 -9.65 8.97
CA LEU A 169 1.40 -9.05 10.22
C LEU A 169 -0.12 -9.21 10.38
N THR A 170 -0.54 -9.72 11.53
CA THR A 170 -1.96 -9.70 11.91
C THR A 170 -2.33 -8.25 12.22
N HIS A 171 -3.15 -7.64 11.38
CA HIS A 171 -3.57 -6.23 11.53
C HIS A 171 -4.86 -6.07 12.35
N LYS A 172 -5.44 -7.19 12.78
CA LYS A 172 -6.66 -7.24 13.57
C LYS A 172 -6.30 -7.35 15.04
N PHE A 173 -6.69 -6.37 15.81
CA PHE A 173 -6.80 -6.51 17.26
C PHE A 173 -8.27 -6.75 17.60
N LEU A 174 -8.65 -8.02 17.80
CA LEU A 174 -9.98 -8.39 18.20
C LEU A 174 -10.12 -8.15 19.70
N VAL A 175 -10.99 -7.23 20.09
CA VAL A 175 -11.26 -6.92 21.49
C VAL A 175 -12.15 -8.00 22.08
N GLU A 176 -13.20 -8.40 21.33
CA GLU A 176 -14.16 -9.41 21.74
C GLU A 176 -14.79 -10.09 20.52
N ASN A 177 -15.01 -11.40 20.60
CA ASN A 177 -15.79 -12.12 19.60
C ASN A 177 -17.28 -11.85 19.79
N ALA A 178 -18.04 -11.87 18.69
CA ALA A 178 -19.48 -11.83 18.78
C ALA A 178 -20.00 -13.12 19.40
N TYR A 179 -20.97 -13.00 20.32
CA TYR A 179 -21.68 -14.11 20.96
C TYR A 179 -23.18 -13.96 20.75
N PRO A 180 -23.92 -15.05 20.79
CA PRO A 180 -25.39 -15.03 20.66
C PRO A 180 -26.04 -14.17 21.74
N ALA A 181 -26.93 -13.27 21.32
CA ALA A 181 -27.61 -12.38 22.27
C ALA A 181 -28.64 -13.15 23.11
N ASP A 182 -28.62 -12.95 24.44
CA ASP A 182 -29.56 -13.57 25.39
C ASP A 182 -31.02 -13.06 25.24
N ARG A 183 -31.18 -11.86 24.66
CA ARG A 183 -32.49 -11.21 24.53
C ARG A 183 -32.73 -10.72 23.10
N LYS A 184 -33.97 -10.81 22.68
CA LYS A 184 -34.43 -10.31 21.38
C LYS A 184 -34.39 -8.78 21.36
N SER A 185 -33.80 -8.20 20.34
CA SER A 185 -33.76 -6.75 20.09
C SER A 185 -35.11 -6.24 19.55
N TYR A 186 -35.83 -7.06 18.78
CA TYR A 186 -37.11 -6.73 18.15
C TYR A 186 -38.13 -7.88 18.28
N PRO A 187 -39.45 -7.58 18.29
CA PRO A 187 -40.08 -6.27 18.46
C PRO A 187 -40.00 -5.74 19.91
N ILE A 188 -39.92 -4.42 20.08
CA ILE A 188 -39.91 -3.77 21.40
C ILE A 188 -41.35 -3.83 21.97
N ARG A 189 -41.63 -4.87 22.76
CA ARG A 189 -42.99 -5.21 23.22
C ARG A 189 -43.68 -4.08 23.98
N TRP A 190 -42.98 -3.38 24.88
CA TRP A 190 -43.57 -2.30 25.64
C TRP A 190 -44.02 -1.12 24.75
N LEU A 191 -43.26 -0.83 23.68
CA LEU A 191 -43.56 0.24 22.72
C LEU A 191 -44.84 -0.07 21.93
N ILE A 192 -45.04 -1.34 21.53
CA ILE A 192 -46.27 -1.80 20.88
C ILE A 192 -47.45 -1.59 21.79
N VAL A 193 -47.34 -1.96 23.10
CA VAL A 193 -48.41 -1.77 24.08
C VAL A 193 -48.75 -0.30 24.25
N VAL A 194 -47.73 0.59 24.36
CA VAL A 194 -47.97 2.05 24.50
C VAL A 194 -48.67 2.62 23.26
N ILE A 195 -48.18 2.27 22.07
CA ILE A 195 -48.78 2.77 20.81
C ILE A 195 -50.24 2.28 20.68
N SER A 196 -50.49 0.99 20.98
CA SER A 196 -51.85 0.43 20.90
C SER A 196 -52.82 1.06 21.90
N THR A 197 -52.37 1.31 23.14
CA THR A 197 -53.18 2.01 24.14
C THR A 197 -53.50 3.44 23.76
N ILE A 198 -52.53 4.22 23.27
CA ILE A 198 -52.76 5.60 22.76
C ILE A 198 -53.73 5.58 21.60
N SER A 199 -53.54 4.65 20.64
CA SER A 199 -54.47 4.52 19.48
C SER A 199 -55.90 4.19 19.89
N THR A 200 -56.10 3.29 20.86
CA THR A 200 -57.44 2.97 21.37
C THR A 200 -58.09 4.16 22.09
N VAL A 201 -57.32 4.88 22.91
CA VAL A 201 -57.85 6.08 23.58
C VAL A 201 -58.28 7.18 22.56
N LEU A 202 -57.46 7.41 21.54
CA LEU A 202 -57.80 8.36 20.47
C LEU A 202 -59.08 7.94 19.70
N LEU A 203 -59.16 6.65 19.35
CA LEU A 203 -60.34 6.09 18.67
C LEU A 203 -61.63 6.22 19.52
N THR A 204 -61.57 5.95 20.81
CA THR A 204 -62.70 6.12 21.72
C THR A 204 -63.10 7.58 21.90
N CYS A 205 -62.14 8.52 22.01
CA CYS A 205 -62.44 9.96 22.05
C CYS A 205 -63.13 10.45 20.77
N VAL A 206 -62.67 10.04 19.61
CA VAL A 206 -63.28 10.38 18.31
C VAL A 206 -64.68 9.77 18.23
N GLY A 207 -64.86 8.50 18.68
CA GLY A 207 -66.14 7.85 18.70
C GLY A 207 -67.18 8.56 19.64
N PHE A 208 -66.71 9.03 20.81
CA PHE A 208 -67.57 9.81 21.72
C PHE A 208 -68.01 11.13 21.10
N LEU A 209 -67.11 11.90 20.47
CA LEU A 209 -67.44 13.13 19.78
C LEU A 209 -68.41 12.94 18.62
N PHE A 210 -68.28 11.82 17.92
CA PHE A 210 -69.21 11.48 16.82
C PHE A 210 -70.64 11.15 17.36
N LEU A 211 -70.73 10.38 18.44
CA LEU A 211 -72.00 10.04 19.12
C LEU A 211 -72.69 11.28 19.72
N GLU A 212 -71.92 12.18 20.31
CA GLU A 212 -72.44 13.44 20.86
C GLU A 212 -73.01 14.32 19.74
N ARG A 213 -72.37 14.38 18.58
CA ARG A 213 -72.86 15.14 17.43
C ARG A 213 -74.08 14.52 16.73
N LEU A 214 -74.27 13.22 16.84
CA LEU A 214 -75.46 12.51 16.32
C LEU A 214 -76.67 12.62 17.24
N ASN A 215 -76.47 12.88 18.54
CA ASN A 215 -77.52 13.01 19.54
C ASN A 215 -77.91 14.50 19.81
N ALA A 216 -77.22 15.49 19.20
CA ALA A 216 -77.52 16.90 19.22
C ALA A 216 -78.27 17.30 17.93
#